data_fff0ee4b4058f0ead8acc6d6a32adef8
#
_entry.id   fff0ee4b4058f0ead8acc6d6a32adef8
#
_cell.length_a   1.000
_cell.length_b   1.000
_cell.length_c   1.000
_cell.angle_alpha   90.00
_cell.angle_beta   90.00
_cell.angle_gamma   90.00
#
_symmetry.space_group_name_H-M   'P 1'
#
loop_
_entity.id
_entity.type
_entity.pdbx_description
1 polymer ?
#
loop_
_entity_poly.entity_id
_entity_poly.type
_entity_poly.pdbx_seq_one_letter_code
_entity_poly.pdbx_strand_id
1 'polypeptide(L)'
;LGANGMDEEAASKIYAAKGRPSDNPLILHISDIKMLDGIVSDVPKAAKILMEKFWPGPMTLVFRKRKEVPYGTTGGLDTVAVRFPSHKVALDIISASGVPIAAPSANTSGRPSPTKASHVIEDMDGKVDMIVDGGEVGIGIESTIIDVTGDVPMILRPGYITKGMVEELVGPVLVDKVVTAKTVEEIGGDYKPKAPGMKYRHYAPRAELTMFDGNIENVVEEINRLSKEASDSGKSVGIIATEETKDRYNFGKVVSIGTRKDEASIARGLY
;
A
#
# COMPACT_ATOMS: atom_id res chain seq x y z
N LEU A 1 9.14 6.46 3.87
CA LEU A 1 10.01 7.52 3.40
C LEU A 1 9.20 8.81 3.32
N GLY A 2 9.72 9.94 3.83
CA GLY A 2 8.94 11.18 3.91
C GLY A 2 9.76 12.42 3.54
N ALA A 3 9.10 13.40 2.89
CA ALA A 3 9.64 14.73 2.64
C ALA A 3 8.50 15.76 2.57
N ASN A 4 8.81 17.04 2.56
CA ASN A 4 7.82 18.10 2.41
C ASN A 4 7.03 17.92 1.09
N GLY A 5 5.74 17.66 1.18
CA GLY A 5 4.89 17.41 0.02
C GLY A 5 4.49 18.67 -0.76
N MET A 6 4.75 19.85 -0.21
CA MET A 6 4.51 21.15 -0.84
C MET A 6 5.75 21.71 -1.55
N ASP A 7 6.84 20.93 -1.57
CA ASP A 7 8.13 21.29 -2.17
C ASP A 7 8.50 20.27 -3.25
N GLU A 8 8.63 20.74 -4.49
CA GLU A 8 8.91 19.89 -5.66
C GLU A 8 10.31 19.29 -5.61
N GLU A 9 11.30 20.00 -5.07
CA GLU A 9 12.65 19.48 -4.90
C GLU A 9 12.69 18.38 -3.85
N ALA A 10 12.00 18.57 -2.72
CA ALA A 10 11.86 17.56 -1.67
C ALA A 10 11.15 16.30 -2.19
N ALA A 11 10.09 16.45 -2.99
CA ALA A 11 9.42 15.33 -3.63
C ALA A 11 10.35 14.56 -4.59
N SER A 12 11.21 15.27 -5.35
CA SER A 12 12.17 14.65 -6.26
C SER A 12 13.19 13.76 -5.55
N LYS A 13 13.61 14.14 -4.33
CA LYS A 13 14.52 13.34 -3.49
C LYS A 13 13.90 11.99 -3.08
N ILE A 14 12.58 11.94 -2.86
CA ILE A 14 11.86 10.67 -2.61
C ILE A 14 11.99 9.74 -3.81
N TYR A 15 11.75 10.23 -5.02
CA TYR A 15 11.86 9.43 -6.24
C TYR A 15 13.29 8.93 -6.45
N ALA A 16 14.28 9.78 -6.24
CA ALA A 16 15.70 9.43 -6.37
C ALA A 16 16.11 8.35 -5.36
N ALA A 17 15.79 8.52 -4.07
CA ALA A 17 16.14 7.56 -3.02
C ALA A 17 15.55 6.16 -3.26
N LYS A 18 14.35 6.09 -3.83
CA LYS A 18 13.65 4.83 -4.14
C LYS A 18 14.02 4.22 -5.49
N GLY A 19 14.59 4.97 -6.42
CA GLY A 19 14.60 4.59 -7.84
C GLY A 19 13.18 4.47 -8.40
N ARG A 20 12.26 5.36 -7.97
CA ARG A 20 10.84 5.33 -8.34
C ARG A 20 10.60 6.23 -9.55
N PRO A 21 9.80 5.80 -10.54
CA PRO A 21 9.37 6.68 -11.63
C PRO A 21 8.58 7.88 -11.11
N SER A 22 8.86 9.08 -11.63
CA SER A 22 8.27 10.34 -11.17
C SER A 22 6.81 10.54 -11.59
N ASP A 23 6.32 9.74 -12.54
CA ASP A 23 4.91 9.70 -12.96
C ASP A 23 4.02 8.86 -12.03
N ASN A 24 4.59 8.27 -10.99
CA ASN A 24 3.87 7.50 -9.98
C ASN A 24 3.62 8.38 -8.74
N PRO A 25 2.40 8.95 -8.56
CA PRO A 25 2.12 9.99 -7.58
C PRO A 25 2.46 9.58 -6.14
N LEU A 26 2.65 10.58 -5.28
CA LEU A 26 2.86 10.40 -3.84
C LEU A 26 1.56 10.66 -3.06
N ILE A 27 1.47 10.10 -1.86
CA ILE A 27 0.37 10.37 -0.93
C ILE A 27 0.83 11.42 0.07
N LEU A 28 0.07 12.50 0.21
CA LEU A 28 0.28 13.51 1.27
C LEU A 28 -0.32 13.01 2.58
N HIS A 29 0.47 13.06 3.64
CA HIS A 29 0.04 12.71 4.98
C HIS A 29 -0.13 13.99 5.81
N ILE A 30 -1.27 14.07 6.51
CA ILE A 30 -1.66 15.20 7.35
C ILE A 30 -1.80 14.78 8.82
N SER A 31 -1.68 15.72 9.74
CA SER A 31 -1.91 15.52 11.19
C SER A 31 -3.10 16.31 11.74
N ASP A 32 -3.71 17.15 10.91
CA ASP A 32 -4.92 17.89 11.20
C ASP A 32 -5.76 18.01 9.94
N ILE A 33 -7.08 17.87 10.05
CA ILE A 33 -8.04 18.03 8.94
C ILE A 33 -7.94 19.43 8.30
N LYS A 34 -7.63 20.46 9.07
CA LYS A 34 -7.44 21.83 8.57
C LYS A 34 -6.32 21.95 7.52
N MET A 35 -5.36 21.04 7.53
CA MET A 35 -4.32 21.02 6.50
C MET A 35 -4.88 20.78 5.09
N LEU A 36 -6.09 20.17 4.96
CA LEU A 36 -6.77 20.01 3.68
C LEU A 36 -7.03 21.34 2.98
N ASP A 37 -7.29 22.43 3.73
CA ASP A 37 -7.60 23.75 3.18
C ASP A 37 -6.50 24.28 2.24
N GLY A 38 -5.25 23.88 2.47
CA GLY A 38 -4.10 24.20 1.62
C GLY A 38 -3.82 23.20 0.49
N ILE A 39 -4.48 22.05 0.49
CA ILE A 39 -4.15 20.92 -0.38
C ILE A 39 -5.24 20.68 -1.44
N VAL A 40 -6.52 20.70 -1.05
CA VAL A 40 -7.63 20.28 -1.90
C VAL A 40 -8.54 21.46 -2.26
N SER A 41 -9.10 21.45 -3.47
CA SER A 41 -9.98 22.52 -3.93
C SER A 41 -11.38 22.41 -3.33
N ASP A 42 -11.84 21.18 -3.07
CA ASP A 42 -13.14 20.88 -2.49
C ASP A 42 -13.12 19.54 -1.76
N VAL A 43 -14.04 19.37 -0.81
CA VAL A 43 -14.24 18.12 -0.06
C VAL A 43 -15.68 17.64 -0.29
N PRO A 44 -15.89 16.65 -1.18
CA PRO A 44 -17.21 16.10 -1.48
C PRO A 44 -17.91 15.50 -0.26
N LYS A 45 -19.26 15.42 -0.31
CA LYS A 45 -20.06 14.85 0.79
C LYS A 45 -19.63 13.43 1.16
N ALA A 46 -19.39 12.57 0.17
CA ALA A 46 -18.92 11.21 0.41
C ALA A 46 -17.57 11.19 1.14
N ALA A 47 -16.63 12.08 0.77
CA ALA A 47 -15.35 12.20 1.46
C ALA A 47 -15.53 12.57 2.95
N LYS A 48 -16.41 13.53 3.27
CA LYS A 48 -16.67 13.94 4.66
C LYS A 48 -17.14 12.75 5.51
N ILE A 49 -18.09 11.97 5.01
CA ILE A 49 -18.62 10.78 5.70
C ILE A 49 -17.50 9.75 5.91
N LEU A 50 -16.70 9.48 4.88
CA LEU A 50 -15.60 8.51 4.96
C LEU A 50 -14.49 8.97 5.91
N MET A 51 -14.13 10.25 5.88
CA MET A 51 -13.15 10.85 6.79
C MET A 51 -13.59 10.74 8.24
N GLU A 52 -14.84 11.08 8.54
CA GLU A 52 -15.39 10.99 9.89
C GLU A 52 -15.31 9.57 10.48
N LYS A 53 -15.49 8.53 9.62
CA LYS A 53 -15.47 7.14 10.06
C LYS A 53 -14.07 6.53 10.10
N PHE A 54 -13.20 6.85 9.13
CA PHE A 54 -11.96 6.10 8.89
C PHE A 54 -10.67 6.92 9.09
N TRP A 55 -10.76 8.21 9.40
CA TRP A 55 -9.61 9.04 9.74
C TRP A 55 -9.62 9.43 11.23
N PRO A 56 -8.44 9.39 11.88
CA PRO A 56 -7.16 8.91 11.38
C PRO A 56 -7.13 7.39 11.21
N GLY A 57 -6.52 6.91 10.08
CA GLY A 57 -6.53 5.47 9.81
C GLY A 57 -5.94 5.03 8.46
N PRO A 58 -6.24 3.77 8.07
CA PRO A 58 -5.66 3.14 6.86
C PRO A 58 -6.47 3.43 5.60
N MET A 59 -7.00 4.65 5.45
CA MET A 59 -7.71 5.10 4.26
C MET A 59 -7.02 6.31 3.65
N THR A 60 -6.90 6.30 2.33
CA THR A 60 -6.39 7.40 1.51
C THR A 60 -7.52 7.86 0.58
N LEU A 61 -7.75 9.15 0.50
CA LEU A 61 -8.73 9.74 -0.41
C LEU A 61 -8.03 10.56 -1.49
N VAL A 62 -8.50 10.45 -2.73
CA VAL A 62 -8.01 11.24 -3.86
C VAL A 62 -8.99 12.37 -4.12
N PHE A 63 -8.48 13.60 -4.11
CA PHE A 63 -9.22 14.84 -4.29
C PHE A 63 -8.72 15.62 -5.51
N ARG A 64 -9.48 16.62 -5.96
CA ARG A 64 -8.97 17.67 -6.85
C ARG A 64 -7.98 18.52 -6.07
N LYS A 65 -6.76 18.68 -6.60
CA LYS A 65 -5.71 19.46 -5.92
C LYS A 65 -5.92 20.96 -6.07
N ARG A 66 -5.37 21.71 -5.11
CA ARG A 66 -5.13 23.15 -5.31
C ARG A 66 -3.89 23.36 -6.16
N LYS A 67 -3.77 24.55 -6.76
CA LYS A 67 -2.61 24.92 -7.60
C LYS A 67 -1.28 24.95 -6.83
N GLU A 68 -1.35 25.18 -5.52
CA GLU A 68 -0.21 25.24 -4.61
C GLU A 68 0.47 23.89 -4.42
N VAL A 69 -0.23 22.76 -4.67
CA VAL A 69 0.37 21.42 -4.61
C VAL A 69 1.20 21.20 -5.88
N PRO A 70 2.52 20.92 -5.75
CA PRO A 70 3.39 20.73 -6.90
C PRO A 70 3.02 19.52 -7.76
N TYR A 71 3.22 19.63 -9.06
CA TYR A 71 3.01 18.49 -9.98
C TYR A 71 4.02 17.37 -9.75
N GLY A 72 5.23 17.68 -9.28
CA GLY A 72 6.20 16.68 -8.87
C GLY A 72 5.68 15.76 -7.76
N THR A 73 4.88 16.29 -6.83
CA THR A 73 4.23 15.48 -5.78
C THR A 73 3.11 14.60 -6.33
N THR A 74 2.35 15.11 -7.30
CA THR A 74 1.16 14.43 -7.84
C THR A 74 1.44 13.60 -9.10
N GLY A 75 2.72 13.48 -9.52
CA GLY A 75 3.08 12.74 -10.74
C GLY A 75 2.47 13.35 -12.00
N GLY A 76 2.27 14.66 -12.03
CA GLY A 76 1.67 15.39 -13.15
C GLY A 76 0.14 15.39 -13.19
N LEU A 77 -0.53 14.94 -12.13
CA LEU A 77 -2.00 14.86 -12.06
C LEU A 77 -2.60 16.13 -11.44
N ASP A 78 -3.85 16.45 -11.85
CA ASP A 78 -4.69 17.50 -11.24
C ASP A 78 -5.43 17.00 -9.98
N THR A 79 -5.09 15.82 -9.52
CA THR A 79 -5.60 15.21 -8.29
C THR A 79 -4.46 14.96 -7.32
N VAL A 80 -4.79 14.89 -6.02
CA VAL A 80 -3.86 14.61 -4.94
C VAL A 80 -4.45 13.55 -4.00
N ALA A 81 -3.65 12.57 -3.66
CA ALA A 81 -3.99 11.56 -2.67
C ALA A 81 -3.59 12.07 -1.28
N VAL A 82 -4.53 12.03 -0.33
CA VAL A 82 -4.31 12.48 1.06
C VAL A 82 -4.70 11.39 2.04
N ARG A 83 -3.91 11.25 3.09
CA ARG A 83 -4.17 10.33 4.21
C ARG A 83 -3.94 11.02 5.54
N PHE A 84 -4.79 10.72 6.52
CA PHE A 84 -4.57 11.07 7.93
C PHE A 84 -4.18 9.78 8.68
N PRO A 85 -2.88 9.52 8.93
CA PRO A 85 -2.43 8.30 9.58
C PRO A 85 -2.83 8.26 11.06
N SER A 86 -2.95 7.06 11.64
CA SER A 86 -3.25 6.88 13.07
C SER A 86 -2.00 6.67 13.93
N HIS A 87 -0.83 6.46 13.34
CA HIS A 87 0.40 6.16 14.09
C HIS A 87 0.95 7.42 14.76
N LYS A 88 1.11 7.36 16.09
CA LYS A 88 1.49 8.54 16.90
C LYS A 88 2.79 9.20 16.43
N VAL A 89 3.84 8.43 16.20
CA VAL A 89 5.14 8.98 15.77
C VAL A 89 5.00 9.68 14.40
N ALA A 90 4.23 9.13 13.48
CA ALA A 90 3.97 9.78 12.20
C ALA A 90 3.22 11.10 12.38
N LEU A 91 2.19 11.13 13.23
CA LEU A 91 1.45 12.36 13.55
C LEU A 91 2.31 13.42 14.19
N ASP A 92 3.18 13.04 15.14
CA ASP A 92 4.09 13.97 15.83
C ASP A 92 5.08 14.59 14.82
N ILE A 93 5.64 13.78 13.90
CA ILE A 93 6.55 14.27 12.85
C ILE A 93 5.81 15.24 11.91
N ILE A 94 4.62 14.89 11.42
CA ILE A 94 3.85 15.75 10.52
C ILE A 94 3.48 17.06 11.22
N SER A 95 3.02 16.97 12.47
CA SER A 95 2.66 18.14 13.27
C SER A 95 3.86 19.06 13.52
N ALA A 96 4.99 18.49 13.90
CA ALA A 96 6.22 19.24 14.17
C ALA A 96 6.80 19.90 12.90
N SER A 97 6.65 19.27 11.73
CA SER A 97 7.09 19.81 10.46
C SER A 97 6.26 21.00 9.99
N GLY A 98 5.00 21.11 10.44
CA GLY A 98 4.06 22.15 10.04
C GLY A 98 3.61 22.08 8.57
N VAL A 99 3.98 21.03 7.84
CA VAL A 99 3.65 20.83 6.42
C VAL A 99 3.12 19.42 6.15
N PRO A 100 2.29 19.22 5.10
CA PRO A 100 1.94 17.89 4.66
C PRO A 100 3.17 17.10 4.20
N ILE A 101 3.31 15.86 4.65
CA ILE A 101 4.45 15.01 4.29
C ILE A 101 4.06 14.08 3.15
N ALA A 102 4.74 14.20 2.01
CA ALA A 102 4.67 13.23 0.93
C ALA A 102 5.38 11.94 1.36
N ALA A 103 4.67 10.82 1.46
CA ALA A 103 5.27 9.60 1.98
C ALA A 103 4.77 8.33 1.27
N PRO A 104 5.60 7.73 0.41
CA PRO A 104 5.47 6.34 -0.02
C PRO A 104 6.10 5.38 1.00
N SER A 105 5.98 4.07 0.77
CA SER A 105 6.71 3.05 1.53
C SER A 105 8.22 3.25 1.47
N ALA A 106 8.94 2.89 2.54
CA ALA A 106 10.38 3.16 2.69
C ALA A 106 11.26 2.01 2.18
N ASN A 107 11.02 1.55 0.95
CA ASN A 107 11.75 0.50 0.25
C ASN A 107 12.25 0.98 -1.11
N THR A 108 13.26 0.33 -1.64
CA THR A 108 13.62 0.45 -3.07
C THR A 108 12.44 -0.01 -3.94
N SER A 109 12.17 0.72 -5.02
CA SER A 109 11.01 0.46 -5.90
C SER A 109 10.99 -0.98 -6.40
N GLY A 110 9.83 -1.63 -6.33
CA GLY A 110 9.63 -3.03 -6.73
C GLY A 110 9.83 -4.06 -5.60
N ARG A 111 10.53 -3.72 -4.51
CA ARG A 111 10.64 -4.59 -3.32
C ARG A 111 9.36 -4.53 -2.46
N PRO A 112 9.11 -5.53 -1.59
CA PRO A 112 8.03 -5.47 -0.62
C PRO A 112 8.10 -4.24 0.30
N SER A 113 6.97 -3.77 0.79
CA SER A 113 6.91 -2.67 1.75
C SER A 113 7.52 -3.09 3.10
N PRO A 114 8.38 -2.26 3.73
CA PRO A 114 9.01 -2.60 4.99
C PRO A 114 7.99 -2.60 6.13
N THR A 115 8.14 -3.55 7.06
CA THR A 115 7.31 -3.67 8.27
C THR A 115 8.10 -3.48 9.55
N LYS A 116 9.43 -3.40 9.45
CA LYS A 116 10.39 -3.19 10.55
C LYS A 116 11.45 -2.18 10.16
N ALA A 117 12.06 -1.51 11.15
CA ALA A 117 13.14 -0.57 10.91
C ALA A 117 14.35 -1.21 10.21
N SER A 118 14.68 -2.48 10.51
CA SER A 118 15.76 -3.21 9.85
C SER A 118 15.58 -3.32 8.33
N HIS A 119 14.34 -3.50 7.84
CA HIS A 119 14.05 -3.52 6.41
C HIS A 119 14.27 -2.16 5.76
N VAL A 120 13.95 -1.07 6.50
CA VAL A 120 14.19 0.31 6.03
C VAL A 120 15.68 0.60 5.98
N ILE A 121 16.44 0.22 6.99
CA ILE A 121 17.90 0.39 7.03
C ILE A 121 18.55 -0.32 5.83
N GLU A 122 18.17 -1.58 5.56
CA GLU A 122 18.71 -2.34 4.41
C GLU A 122 18.53 -1.61 3.07
N ASP A 123 17.38 -0.93 2.87
CA ASP A 123 17.04 -0.30 1.60
C ASP A 123 17.46 1.17 1.49
N MET A 124 17.48 1.91 2.61
CA MET A 124 17.53 3.38 2.65
C MET A 124 18.77 3.95 3.35
N ASP A 125 19.60 3.15 4.01
CA ASP A 125 20.83 3.64 4.62
C ASP A 125 21.72 4.32 3.59
N GLY A 126 22.27 5.48 3.96
CA GLY A 126 23.07 6.34 3.06
C GLY A 126 22.27 7.07 1.95
N LYS A 127 20.95 6.88 1.86
CA LYS A 127 20.09 7.54 0.87
C LYS A 127 19.14 8.57 1.49
N VAL A 128 19.02 8.58 2.82
CA VAL A 128 18.14 9.49 3.58
C VAL A 128 18.91 10.10 4.74
N ASP A 129 18.47 11.27 5.20
CA ASP A 129 19.15 12.00 6.28
C ASP A 129 18.91 11.36 7.65
N MET A 130 17.75 10.71 7.85
CA MET A 130 17.36 10.14 9.14
C MET A 130 16.40 8.96 8.95
N ILE A 131 16.56 7.94 9.78
CA ILE A 131 15.60 6.83 9.94
C ILE A 131 15.07 6.89 11.37
N VAL A 132 13.75 7.00 11.51
CA VAL A 132 13.05 6.97 12.79
C VAL A 132 12.39 5.61 12.97
N ASP A 133 12.82 4.86 13.99
CA ASP A 133 12.19 3.59 14.34
C ASP A 133 10.92 3.84 15.16
N GLY A 134 9.77 3.63 14.54
CA GLY A 134 8.46 3.72 15.16
C GLY A 134 7.93 2.37 15.67
N GLY A 135 8.74 1.31 15.65
CA GLY A 135 8.31 -0.05 15.94
C GLY A 135 7.74 -0.80 14.72
N GLU A 136 7.24 -2.00 14.96
CA GLU A 136 6.64 -2.84 13.92
C GLU A 136 5.27 -2.28 13.47
N VAL A 137 4.93 -2.48 12.19
CA VAL A 137 3.64 -2.02 11.66
C VAL A 137 2.48 -2.84 12.23
N GLY A 138 1.39 -2.16 12.61
CA GLY A 138 0.24 -2.81 13.22
C GLY A 138 -0.69 -3.53 12.22
N ILE A 139 -0.82 -3.02 10.98
CA ILE A 139 -1.77 -3.53 9.97
C ILE A 139 -1.09 -4.43 8.95
N GLY A 140 0.12 -4.07 8.48
CA GLY A 140 0.92 -4.87 7.55
C GLY A 140 0.53 -4.76 6.07
N ILE A 141 -0.66 -4.27 5.74
CA ILE A 141 -1.10 -3.98 4.37
C ILE A 141 -1.28 -2.48 4.15
N GLU A 142 -1.28 -2.06 2.91
CA GLU A 142 -1.38 -0.65 2.55
C GLU A 142 -2.79 -0.09 2.72
N SER A 143 -2.87 1.25 2.77
CA SER A 143 -4.16 1.94 2.87
C SER A 143 -5.04 1.67 1.65
N THR A 144 -6.36 1.51 1.88
CA THR A 144 -7.34 1.54 0.79
C THR A 144 -7.34 2.93 0.17
N ILE A 145 -7.26 3.02 -1.17
CA ILE A 145 -7.29 4.30 -1.89
C ILE A 145 -8.61 4.44 -2.61
N ILE A 146 -9.31 5.55 -2.36
CA ILE A 146 -10.63 5.84 -2.92
C ILE A 146 -10.59 7.20 -3.64
N ASP A 147 -10.91 7.21 -4.91
CA ASP A 147 -11.14 8.44 -5.68
C ASP A 147 -12.55 8.97 -5.38
N VAL A 148 -12.62 10.18 -4.85
CA VAL A 148 -13.87 10.89 -4.52
C VAL A 148 -14.11 12.12 -5.40
N THR A 149 -13.39 12.24 -6.52
CA THR A 149 -13.50 13.37 -7.45
C THR A 149 -14.67 13.24 -8.42
N GLY A 150 -15.24 12.05 -8.57
CA GLY A 150 -16.43 11.78 -9.39
C GLY A 150 -17.72 11.73 -8.56
N ASP A 151 -18.85 11.54 -9.24
CA ASP A 151 -20.17 11.45 -8.61
C ASP A 151 -20.32 10.19 -7.74
N VAL A 152 -19.67 9.10 -8.15
CA VAL A 152 -19.62 7.82 -7.42
C VAL A 152 -18.19 7.54 -6.99
N PRO A 153 -17.94 7.29 -5.69
CA PRO A 153 -16.60 6.94 -5.22
C PRO A 153 -16.07 5.68 -5.92
N MET A 154 -14.75 5.65 -6.19
CA MET A 154 -14.10 4.52 -6.88
C MET A 154 -12.89 4.03 -6.10
N ILE A 155 -12.84 2.75 -5.80
CA ILE A 155 -11.66 2.11 -5.20
C ILE A 155 -10.59 1.96 -6.28
N LEU A 156 -9.46 2.62 -6.06
CA LEU A 156 -8.26 2.55 -6.91
C LEU A 156 -7.27 1.50 -6.43
N ARG A 157 -7.23 1.24 -5.13
CA ARG A 157 -6.39 0.21 -4.52
C ARG A 157 -7.13 -0.38 -3.32
N PRO A 158 -7.36 -1.70 -3.26
CA PRO A 158 -7.89 -2.37 -2.09
C PRO A 158 -6.86 -2.34 -0.95
N GLY A 159 -7.35 -2.40 0.29
CA GLY A 159 -6.55 -2.42 1.51
C GLY A 159 -7.41 -2.85 2.69
N TYR A 160 -7.04 -2.42 3.89
CA TYR A 160 -7.73 -2.80 5.13
C TYR A 160 -9.21 -2.41 5.15
N ILE A 161 -9.57 -1.23 4.61
CA ILE A 161 -10.96 -0.80 4.48
C ILE A 161 -11.54 -1.47 3.24
N THR A 162 -12.51 -2.36 3.43
CA THR A 162 -13.11 -3.14 2.36
C THR A 162 -14.17 -2.35 1.59
N LYS A 163 -14.51 -2.82 0.38
CA LYS A 163 -15.60 -2.25 -0.42
C LYS A 163 -16.92 -2.21 0.35
N GLY A 164 -17.28 -3.31 1.03
CA GLY A 164 -18.51 -3.40 1.83
C GLY A 164 -18.58 -2.34 2.92
N MET A 165 -17.47 -2.12 3.67
CA MET A 165 -17.41 -1.08 4.70
C MET A 165 -17.63 0.33 4.14
N VAL A 166 -17.20 0.59 2.91
CA VAL A 166 -17.42 1.88 2.25
C VAL A 166 -18.86 2.01 1.76
N GLU A 167 -19.41 0.96 1.13
CA GLU A 167 -20.78 0.93 0.60
C GLU A 167 -21.84 1.10 1.68
N GLU A 168 -21.61 0.59 2.89
CA GLU A 168 -22.49 0.79 4.05
C GLU A 168 -22.67 2.27 4.42
N LEU A 169 -21.69 3.12 4.12
CA LEU A 169 -21.69 4.53 4.51
C LEU A 169 -22.14 5.48 3.40
N VAL A 170 -21.72 5.22 2.16
CA VAL A 170 -21.88 6.16 1.05
C VAL A 170 -22.70 5.60 -0.13
N GLY A 171 -23.19 4.37 -0.01
CA GLY A 171 -23.91 3.68 -1.09
C GLY A 171 -22.94 3.06 -2.12
N PRO A 172 -23.38 2.81 -3.35
CA PRO A 172 -22.61 2.10 -4.36
C PRO A 172 -21.22 2.68 -4.60
N VAL A 173 -20.21 1.80 -4.72
CA VAL A 173 -18.82 2.16 -4.95
C VAL A 173 -18.29 1.38 -6.15
N LEU A 174 -17.63 2.08 -7.07
CA LEU A 174 -16.96 1.48 -8.21
C LEU A 174 -15.60 0.89 -7.80
N VAL A 175 -15.09 -0.02 -8.61
CA VAL A 175 -13.73 -0.55 -8.50
C VAL A 175 -13.03 -0.28 -9.82
N ASP A 176 -11.83 0.29 -9.77
CA ASP A 176 -11.06 0.59 -10.97
C ASP A 176 -10.69 -0.70 -11.71
N LYS A 177 -10.70 -0.65 -13.04
CA LYS A 177 -10.38 -1.79 -13.92
C LYS A 177 -9.03 -2.43 -13.64
N VAL A 178 -8.05 -1.66 -13.19
CA VAL A 178 -6.71 -2.17 -12.82
C VAL A 178 -6.77 -3.14 -11.65
N VAL A 179 -7.69 -2.94 -10.72
CA VAL A 179 -7.86 -3.83 -9.55
C VAL A 179 -8.47 -5.17 -9.97
N THR A 180 -9.30 -5.19 -11.02
CA THR A 180 -10.02 -6.37 -11.48
C THR A 180 -9.39 -7.05 -12.69
N ALA A 181 -8.48 -6.37 -13.40
CA ALA A 181 -7.79 -6.90 -14.57
C ALA A 181 -6.89 -8.08 -14.21
N LYS A 182 -6.95 -9.13 -15.02
CA LYS A 182 -6.09 -10.33 -14.88
C LYS A 182 -4.81 -10.21 -15.71
N THR A 183 -4.82 -9.39 -16.74
CA THR A 183 -3.67 -9.18 -17.62
C THR A 183 -3.42 -7.70 -17.88
N VAL A 184 -2.21 -7.35 -18.31
CA VAL A 184 -1.81 -5.97 -18.64
C VAL A 184 -2.58 -5.46 -19.86
N GLU A 185 -2.89 -6.34 -20.79
CA GLU A 185 -3.64 -6.02 -22.02
C GLU A 185 -5.08 -5.54 -21.71
N GLU A 186 -5.72 -6.09 -20.66
CA GLU A 186 -7.05 -5.66 -20.21
C GLU A 186 -7.06 -4.23 -19.68
N ILE A 187 -5.91 -3.73 -19.21
CA ILE A 187 -5.79 -2.35 -18.68
C ILE A 187 -5.74 -1.33 -19.82
N GLY A 188 -5.06 -1.67 -20.92
CA GLY A 188 -4.83 -0.81 -22.08
C GLY A 188 -3.60 0.10 -21.94
N GLY A 189 -2.88 0.34 -23.07
CA GLY A 189 -1.57 1.01 -23.07
C GLY A 189 -1.56 2.48 -22.63
N ASP A 190 -2.68 3.20 -22.77
CA ASP A 190 -2.79 4.63 -22.44
C ASP A 190 -3.28 4.90 -21.01
N TYR A 191 -3.36 3.86 -20.17
CA TYR A 191 -3.84 4.01 -18.80
C TYR A 191 -2.88 4.88 -17.95
N LYS A 192 -3.43 5.98 -17.41
CA LYS A 192 -2.72 6.87 -16.48
C LYS A 192 -3.13 6.54 -15.05
N PRO A 193 -2.20 6.07 -14.19
CA PRO A 193 -2.51 5.75 -12.81
C PRO A 193 -2.87 7.00 -12.02
N LYS A 194 -3.99 6.97 -11.31
CA LYS A 194 -4.44 8.05 -10.44
C LYS A 194 -3.88 7.96 -9.02
N ALA A 195 -3.25 6.83 -8.66
CA ALA A 195 -2.75 6.57 -7.33
C ALA A 195 -1.52 5.64 -7.36
N PRO A 196 -0.72 5.60 -6.28
CA PRO A 196 0.40 4.67 -6.15
C PRO A 196 -0.05 3.21 -6.25
N GLY A 197 0.77 2.38 -6.91
CA GLY A 197 0.53 0.93 -7.00
C GLY A 197 -0.35 0.48 -8.18
N MET A 198 -0.76 1.39 -9.08
CA MET A 198 -1.67 1.05 -10.17
C MET A 198 -0.98 0.75 -11.53
N LYS A 199 0.27 1.16 -11.74
CA LYS A 199 0.92 1.05 -13.06
C LYS A 199 2.07 0.06 -13.10
N TYR A 200 2.85 0.01 -12.04
CA TYR A 200 4.09 -0.75 -12.02
C TYR A 200 3.91 -2.07 -11.27
N ARG A 201 4.68 -3.09 -11.66
CA ARG A 201 4.71 -4.35 -10.92
C ARG A 201 5.29 -4.08 -9.53
N HIS A 202 4.46 -4.27 -8.52
CA HIS A 202 4.82 -4.13 -7.11
C HIS A 202 4.93 -5.50 -6.45
N TYR A 203 5.71 -5.58 -5.36
CA TYR A 203 5.78 -6.76 -4.48
C TYR A 203 6.11 -8.06 -5.23
N ALA A 204 6.84 -7.97 -6.32
CA ALA A 204 7.17 -9.14 -7.10
C ALA A 204 8.38 -9.86 -6.48
N PRO A 205 8.20 -11.04 -5.89
CA PRO A 205 9.32 -11.84 -5.44
C PRO A 205 10.19 -12.25 -6.63
N ARG A 206 11.48 -12.51 -6.38
CA ARG A 206 12.39 -13.04 -7.40
C ARG A 206 12.09 -14.50 -7.72
N ALA A 207 11.55 -15.22 -6.74
CA ALA A 207 11.15 -16.61 -6.89
C ALA A 207 9.80 -16.71 -7.62
N GLU A 208 9.61 -17.80 -8.33
CA GLU A 208 8.30 -18.20 -8.84
C GLU A 208 7.36 -18.47 -7.68
N LEU A 209 6.16 -17.89 -7.70
CA LEU A 209 5.14 -18.04 -6.67
C LEU A 209 3.89 -18.70 -7.26
N THR A 210 3.48 -19.82 -6.67
CA THR A 210 2.22 -20.49 -6.99
C THR A 210 1.30 -20.43 -5.78
N MET A 211 0.07 -19.95 -5.98
CA MET A 211 -0.98 -19.91 -4.95
C MET A 211 -1.93 -21.09 -5.13
N PHE A 212 -2.25 -21.77 -4.04
CA PHE A 212 -3.20 -22.87 -4.00
C PHE A 212 -4.44 -22.47 -3.22
N ASP A 213 -5.60 -22.75 -3.77
CA ASP A 213 -6.91 -22.52 -3.15
C ASP A 213 -7.79 -23.75 -3.27
N GLY A 214 -8.72 -23.95 -2.32
CA GLY A 214 -9.66 -25.04 -2.31
C GLY A 214 -9.76 -25.76 -0.96
N ASN A 215 -10.12 -27.05 -1.00
CA ASN A 215 -10.19 -27.87 0.20
C ASN A 215 -8.81 -28.03 0.84
N ILE A 216 -8.71 -27.79 2.16
CA ILE A 216 -7.43 -27.75 2.89
C ILE A 216 -6.65 -29.06 2.75
N GLU A 217 -7.31 -30.21 2.79
CA GLU A 217 -6.64 -31.52 2.69
C GLU A 217 -5.97 -31.67 1.33
N ASN A 218 -6.70 -31.38 0.27
CA ASN A 218 -6.20 -31.46 -1.11
C ASN A 218 -5.06 -30.43 -1.36
N VAL A 219 -5.19 -29.22 -0.82
CA VAL A 219 -4.16 -28.18 -0.93
C VAL A 219 -2.85 -28.62 -0.24
N VAL A 220 -2.93 -29.17 0.98
CA VAL A 220 -1.75 -29.66 1.70
C VAL A 220 -1.09 -30.82 0.96
N GLU A 221 -1.88 -31.76 0.45
CA GLU A 221 -1.37 -32.90 -0.32
C GLU A 221 -0.65 -32.45 -1.58
N GLU A 222 -1.24 -31.54 -2.35
CA GLU A 222 -0.65 -31.05 -3.61
C GLU A 222 0.59 -30.20 -3.37
N ILE A 223 0.62 -29.34 -2.34
CA ILE A 223 1.80 -28.58 -1.99
C ILE A 223 2.94 -29.52 -1.58
N ASN A 224 2.67 -30.57 -0.78
CA ASN A 224 3.70 -31.56 -0.41
C ASN A 224 4.21 -32.31 -1.63
N ARG A 225 3.35 -32.72 -2.56
CA ARG A 225 3.74 -33.38 -3.80
C ARG A 225 4.69 -32.52 -4.63
N LEU A 226 4.28 -31.27 -4.92
CA LEU A 226 5.08 -30.34 -5.74
C LEU A 226 6.37 -29.90 -5.04
N SER A 227 6.33 -29.70 -3.73
CA SER A 227 7.50 -29.35 -2.94
C SER A 227 8.55 -30.46 -2.94
N LYS A 228 8.09 -31.73 -2.89
CA LYS A 228 8.96 -32.90 -3.02
C LYS A 228 9.61 -32.94 -4.42
N GLU A 229 8.84 -32.82 -5.48
CA GLU A 229 9.33 -32.81 -6.87
C GLU A 229 10.36 -31.71 -7.10
N ALA A 230 10.09 -30.50 -6.60
CA ALA A 230 11.02 -29.37 -6.69
C ALA A 230 12.31 -29.64 -5.91
N SER A 231 12.20 -30.16 -4.69
CA SER A 231 13.37 -30.54 -3.84
C SER A 231 14.20 -31.63 -4.48
N ASP A 232 13.57 -32.69 -5.01
CA ASP A 232 14.25 -33.80 -5.68
C ASP A 232 14.97 -33.32 -6.95
N SER A 233 14.49 -32.23 -7.58
CA SER A 233 15.17 -31.59 -8.73
C SER A 233 16.23 -30.54 -8.33
N GLY A 234 16.56 -30.43 -7.04
CA GLY A 234 17.61 -29.55 -6.52
C GLY A 234 17.18 -28.08 -6.37
N LYS A 235 15.89 -27.77 -6.46
CA LYS A 235 15.37 -26.42 -6.24
C LYS A 235 15.17 -26.12 -4.75
N SER A 236 15.43 -24.88 -4.35
CA SER A 236 15.06 -24.39 -3.03
C SER A 236 13.57 -24.11 -2.98
N VAL A 237 12.85 -24.65 -1.98
CA VAL A 237 11.42 -24.50 -1.79
C VAL A 237 11.13 -23.68 -0.53
N GLY A 238 10.27 -22.67 -0.65
CA GLY A 238 9.67 -21.96 0.47
C GLY A 238 8.15 -22.14 0.45
N ILE A 239 7.54 -22.37 1.60
CA ILE A 239 6.11 -22.52 1.77
C ILE A 239 5.60 -21.43 2.72
N ILE A 240 4.67 -20.60 2.25
CA ILE A 240 3.95 -19.63 3.06
C ILE A 240 2.64 -20.31 3.49
N ALA A 241 2.42 -20.44 4.80
CA ALA A 241 1.31 -21.17 5.37
C ALA A 241 0.61 -20.36 6.48
N THR A 242 -0.51 -20.87 6.99
CA THR A 242 -1.13 -20.37 8.22
C THR A 242 -0.80 -21.31 9.39
N GLU A 243 -1.00 -20.84 10.63
CA GLU A 243 -0.75 -21.64 11.85
C GLU A 243 -1.41 -23.02 11.80
N GLU A 244 -2.59 -23.11 11.19
CA GLU A 244 -3.38 -24.34 11.12
C GLU A 244 -2.77 -25.43 10.23
N THR A 245 -1.87 -25.03 9.29
CA THR A 245 -1.31 -25.99 8.31
C THR A 245 0.21 -26.03 8.29
N LYS A 246 0.92 -25.12 8.96
CA LYS A 246 2.38 -25.00 8.89
C LYS A 246 3.14 -26.32 9.19
N ASP A 247 2.65 -27.10 10.15
CA ASP A 247 3.28 -28.36 10.59
C ASP A 247 2.90 -29.56 9.71
N ARG A 248 2.13 -29.34 8.65
CA ARG A 248 1.67 -30.37 7.72
C ARG A 248 2.52 -30.48 6.44
N TYR A 249 3.51 -29.63 6.30
CA TYR A 249 4.40 -29.61 5.13
C TYR A 249 5.75 -30.26 5.47
N ASN A 250 6.19 -31.17 4.59
CA ASN A 250 7.34 -32.05 4.86
C ASN A 250 8.60 -31.62 4.10
N PHE A 251 8.51 -30.73 3.12
CA PHE A 251 9.60 -30.35 2.23
C PHE A 251 9.70 -28.83 2.12
N GLY A 252 10.94 -28.32 2.18
CA GLY A 252 11.22 -26.90 2.07
C GLY A 252 11.16 -26.13 3.40
N LYS A 253 11.38 -24.81 3.32
CA LYS A 253 11.29 -23.90 4.47
C LYS A 253 9.86 -23.40 4.61
N VAL A 254 9.20 -23.74 5.73
CA VAL A 254 7.83 -23.28 6.01
C VAL A 254 7.88 -22.03 6.88
N VAL A 255 7.09 -21.01 6.50
CA VAL A 255 6.91 -19.77 7.26
C VAL A 255 5.40 -19.56 7.47
N SER A 256 5.00 -19.36 8.74
CA SER A 256 3.63 -18.98 9.06
C SER A 256 3.46 -17.47 8.97
N ILE A 257 2.35 -17.04 8.34
CA ILE A 257 1.98 -15.63 8.23
C ILE A 257 0.83 -15.24 9.16
N GLY A 258 0.35 -16.17 10.02
CA GLY A 258 -0.73 -15.91 10.96
C GLY A 258 -1.77 -17.03 11.00
N THR A 259 -2.91 -16.76 11.62
CA THR A 259 -4.00 -17.74 11.80
C THR A 259 -5.24 -17.31 11.02
N ARG A 260 -5.96 -18.27 10.43
CA ARG A 260 -7.24 -18.04 9.74
C ARG A 260 -8.35 -17.54 10.66
N LYS A 261 -8.18 -17.68 11.99
CA LYS A 261 -9.10 -17.17 13.00
C LYS A 261 -8.93 -15.67 13.27
N ASP A 262 -7.79 -15.08 12.88
CA ASP A 262 -7.48 -13.66 12.99
C ASP A 262 -6.85 -13.17 11.67
N GLU A 263 -7.68 -12.67 10.76
CA GLU A 263 -7.23 -12.15 9.47
C GLU A 263 -6.24 -10.99 9.61
N ALA A 264 -6.32 -10.24 10.70
CA ALA A 264 -5.37 -9.17 10.98
C ALA A 264 -3.96 -9.72 11.26
N SER A 265 -3.84 -10.93 11.83
CA SER A 265 -2.54 -11.60 12.00
C SER A 265 -1.90 -11.95 10.65
N ILE A 266 -2.71 -12.41 9.68
CA ILE A 266 -2.26 -12.72 8.31
C ILE A 266 -1.80 -11.43 7.63
N ALA A 267 -2.57 -10.36 7.73
CA ALA A 267 -2.21 -9.06 7.16
C ALA A 267 -0.87 -8.53 7.72
N ARG A 268 -0.63 -8.69 9.04
CA ARG A 268 0.64 -8.31 9.68
C ARG A 268 1.83 -9.17 9.23
N GLY A 269 1.61 -10.45 8.96
CA GLY A 269 2.65 -11.42 8.61
C GLY A 269 2.96 -11.52 7.11
N LEU A 270 2.23 -10.80 6.26
CA LEU A 270 2.36 -10.93 4.79
C LEU A 270 3.66 -10.31 4.24
N TYR A 271 4.28 -9.33 4.93
CA TYR A 271 5.48 -8.62 4.51
C TYR A 271 6.66 -8.82 5.47
#